data_ef2622603a5789d7ac3bf457984a1081
#
_entry.id   ef2622603a5789d7ac3bf457984a1081
#
_cell.length_a   1.000
_cell.length_b   1.000
_cell.length_c   1.000
_cell.angle_alpha   90.00
_cell.angle_beta   90.00
_cell.angle_gamma   90.00
#
_symmetry.space_group_name_H-M   'P 1'
#
loop_
_entity.id
_entity.type
_entity.pdbx_description
1 polymer ?
#
loop_
_entity_poly.entity_id
_entity_poly.type
_entity_poly.pdbx_seq_one_letter_code
_entity_poly.pdbx_strand_id
1 'polypeptide(L)'
;EQPRWDGKSPYTFQRMTSWATDGVAMGGMGYPVKPNGLICSSFRPSDDATIFSYLIPSNFFAVVACKQAAEILKYLHRNETAEKFMQLSDQVKKAIIANAIIE
;
A
#
# COMPACT_ATOMS: atom_id res chain seq x y z
N GLU A 1 7.98 1.90 -6.31
CA GLU A 1 6.74 2.57 -5.91
C GLU A 1 6.38 3.66 -6.89
N GLN A 2 5.13 3.66 -7.36
CA GLN A 2 4.63 4.75 -8.20
C GLN A 2 3.83 5.73 -7.33
N PRO A 3 4.20 7.01 -7.32
CA PRO A 3 3.42 8.01 -6.60
C PRO A 3 2.01 8.12 -7.18
N ARG A 4 0.99 8.10 -6.32
CA ARG A 4 -0.42 8.13 -6.77
C ARG A 4 -0.82 9.46 -7.40
N TRP A 5 -0.19 10.55 -6.98
CA TRP A 5 -0.69 11.91 -7.23
C TRP A 5 0.22 12.78 -8.07
N ASP A 6 1.17 12.18 -8.78
CA ASP A 6 2.06 12.92 -9.68
C ASP A 6 1.52 13.04 -11.11
N GLY A 7 0.37 12.44 -11.39
CA GLY A 7 -0.24 12.42 -12.70
C GLY A 7 0.48 11.57 -13.74
N LYS A 8 1.45 10.78 -13.33
CA LYS A 8 2.30 10.00 -14.24
C LYS A 8 1.95 8.53 -14.31
N SER A 9 0.85 8.11 -13.65
CA SER A 9 0.40 6.73 -13.73
C SER A 9 0.05 6.36 -15.17
N PRO A 10 0.51 5.19 -15.68
CA PRO A 10 0.13 4.73 -17.01
C PRO A 10 -1.32 4.26 -17.09
N TYR A 11 -2.00 4.13 -15.97
CA TYR A 11 -3.36 3.62 -15.90
C TYR A 11 -4.36 4.75 -15.83
N THR A 12 -5.23 4.85 -16.82
CA THR A 12 -6.24 5.91 -16.94
C THR A 12 -7.67 5.40 -17.01
N PHE A 13 -7.87 4.09 -16.94
CA PHE A 13 -9.18 3.51 -17.04
C PHE A 13 -9.97 3.63 -15.73
N GLN A 14 -11.28 3.77 -15.86
CA GLN A 14 -12.19 3.87 -14.73
C GLN A 14 -13.50 3.21 -15.09
N ARG A 15 -14.08 2.45 -14.14
CA ARG A 15 -15.39 1.85 -14.31
C ARG A 15 -16.47 2.82 -13.85
N MET A 16 -17.52 2.97 -14.67
CA MET A 16 -18.72 3.72 -14.28
C MET A 16 -19.63 2.82 -13.44
N THR A 17 -20.03 3.30 -12.27
CA THR A 17 -20.85 2.54 -11.34
C THR A 17 -22.01 3.39 -10.80
N SER A 18 -23.07 2.70 -10.33
CA SER A 18 -24.22 3.36 -9.70
C SER A 18 -23.95 3.82 -8.27
N TRP A 19 -22.99 3.20 -7.61
CA TRP A 19 -22.63 3.47 -6.20
C TRP A 19 -21.30 4.18 -6.13
N ALA A 20 -21.24 5.25 -5.35
CA ALA A 20 -20.03 6.06 -5.22
C ALA A 20 -18.84 5.25 -4.66
N THR A 21 -19.11 4.24 -3.83
CA THR A 21 -18.08 3.41 -3.20
C THR A 21 -17.60 2.24 -4.07
N ASP A 22 -18.24 2.00 -5.21
CA ASP A 22 -17.84 0.93 -6.13
C ASP A 22 -16.67 1.32 -7.04
N GLY A 23 -16.36 2.59 -7.13
CA GLY A 23 -15.26 3.11 -7.93
C GLY A 23 -14.36 4.03 -7.15
N VAL A 24 -13.10 4.11 -7.56
CA VAL A 24 -12.12 4.99 -6.93
C VAL A 24 -12.36 6.43 -7.36
N ALA A 25 -12.43 7.34 -6.40
CA ALA A 25 -12.65 8.76 -6.64
C ALA A 25 -11.51 9.41 -7.44
N MET A 26 -11.70 10.65 -7.88
CA MET A 26 -10.68 11.48 -8.53
C MET A 26 -10.08 10.84 -9.78
N GLY A 27 -10.97 10.33 -10.66
CA GLY A 27 -10.55 9.73 -11.93
C GLY A 27 -9.77 8.42 -11.78
N GLY A 28 -10.04 7.66 -10.73
CA GLY A 28 -9.34 6.41 -10.44
C GLY A 28 -8.06 6.58 -9.63
N MET A 29 -7.68 7.80 -9.29
CA MET A 29 -6.45 8.06 -8.52
C MET A 29 -6.64 7.97 -7.01
N GLY A 30 -7.89 8.06 -6.54
CA GLY A 30 -8.22 8.10 -5.12
C GLY A 30 -8.04 9.48 -4.52
N TYR A 31 -8.37 9.62 -3.24
CA TYR A 31 -8.19 10.89 -2.53
C TYR A 31 -6.71 11.18 -2.27
N PRO A 32 -6.32 12.47 -2.21
CA PRO A 32 -4.93 12.84 -1.99
C PRO A 32 -4.37 12.30 -0.68
N VAL A 33 -3.11 11.89 -0.72
CA VAL A 33 -2.38 11.44 0.46
C VAL A 33 -1.00 12.09 0.49
N LYS A 34 -0.50 12.35 1.69
CA LYS A 34 0.87 12.80 1.87
C LYS A 34 1.77 11.57 2.03
N PRO A 35 2.77 11.37 1.15
CA PRO A 35 3.68 10.25 1.28
C PRO A 35 4.42 10.27 2.63
N ASN A 36 4.40 9.15 3.34
CA ASN A 36 5.01 9.04 4.67
C ASN A 36 5.60 7.65 4.94
N GLY A 37 5.82 6.86 3.87
CA GLY A 37 6.34 5.50 3.99
C GLY A 37 5.28 4.43 4.17
N LEU A 38 4.02 4.80 4.38
CA LEU A 38 2.90 3.86 4.41
C LEU A 38 2.45 3.51 3.00
N ILE A 39 1.91 2.31 2.86
CA ILE A 39 1.35 1.83 1.59
C ILE A 39 -0.10 2.26 1.49
N CYS A 40 -0.45 2.91 0.37
CA CYS A 40 -1.81 3.33 0.09
C CYS A 40 -2.66 2.17 -0.42
N SER A 41 -3.95 2.19 -0.08
CA SER A 41 -4.93 1.28 -0.65
C SER A 41 -6.13 2.06 -1.17
N SER A 42 -6.58 1.75 -2.37
CA SER A 42 -7.77 2.36 -2.96
C SER A 42 -9.06 1.73 -2.46
N PHE A 43 -9.00 0.49 -2.00
CA PHE A 43 -10.15 -0.26 -1.53
C PHE A 43 -9.89 -0.88 -0.16
N ARG A 44 -10.97 -1.05 0.61
CA ARG A 44 -10.95 -1.82 1.85
C ARG A 44 -11.09 -3.32 1.55
N PRO A 45 -10.78 -4.21 2.50
CA PRO A 45 -11.06 -5.64 2.31
C PRO A 45 -12.53 -5.95 2.02
N SER A 46 -13.45 -5.07 2.41
CA SER A 46 -14.88 -5.18 2.09
C SER A 46 -15.23 -4.79 0.65
N ASP A 47 -14.24 -4.42 -0.15
CA ASP A 47 -14.40 -3.99 -1.54
C ASP A 47 -15.01 -2.60 -1.72
N ASP A 48 -15.04 -1.79 -0.67
CA ASP A 48 -15.45 -0.38 -0.73
C ASP A 48 -14.25 0.52 -0.94
N ALA A 49 -14.40 1.56 -1.77
CA ALA A 49 -13.35 2.55 -1.99
C ALA A 49 -13.02 3.30 -0.70
N THR A 50 -11.73 3.57 -0.49
CA THR A 50 -11.27 4.31 0.69
C THR A 50 -11.37 5.83 0.50
N ILE A 51 -11.73 6.53 1.57
CA ILE A 51 -11.57 7.98 1.68
C ILE A 51 -10.18 8.29 2.25
N PHE A 52 -9.83 7.62 3.35
CA PHE A 52 -8.49 7.68 3.93
C PHE A 52 -7.70 6.47 3.44
N SER A 53 -6.71 6.74 2.58
CA SER A 53 -6.05 5.68 1.81
C SER A 53 -4.95 4.93 2.56
N TYR A 54 -4.54 5.41 3.74
CA TYR A 54 -3.59 4.68 4.58
C TYR A 54 -4.33 3.76 5.54
N LEU A 55 -4.60 2.55 5.08
CA LEU A 55 -5.29 1.54 5.88
C LEU A 55 -4.27 0.81 6.76
N ILE A 56 -4.30 1.08 8.06
CA ILE A 56 -3.29 0.59 8.99
C ILE A 56 -3.26 -0.93 9.11
N PRO A 57 -4.40 -1.65 9.24
CA PRO A 57 -4.35 -3.12 9.25
C PRO A 57 -3.69 -3.72 8.01
N SER A 58 -3.95 -3.15 6.84
CA SER A 58 -3.31 -3.61 5.58
C SER A 58 -1.82 -3.34 5.57
N ASN A 59 -1.36 -2.24 6.16
CA ASN A 59 0.06 -1.95 6.31
C ASN A 59 0.75 -2.94 7.24
N PHE A 60 0.13 -3.33 8.35
CA PHE A 60 0.63 -4.41 9.21
C PHE A 60 0.72 -5.72 8.45
N PHE A 61 -0.29 -6.04 7.66
CA PHE A 61 -0.27 -7.24 6.82
C PHE A 61 0.89 -7.21 5.83
N ALA A 62 1.16 -6.05 5.23
CA ALA A 62 2.29 -5.89 4.30
C ALA A 62 3.64 -6.14 4.99
N VAL A 63 3.82 -5.69 6.22
CA VAL A 63 5.04 -5.95 7.01
C VAL A 63 5.26 -7.45 7.16
N VAL A 64 4.23 -8.19 7.56
CA VAL A 64 4.30 -9.64 7.76
C VAL A 64 4.52 -10.35 6.42
N ALA A 65 3.78 -9.98 5.38
CA ALA A 65 3.89 -10.61 4.06
C ALA A 65 5.29 -10.43 3.47
N CYS A 66 5.87 -9.24 3.55
CA CYS A 66 7.23 -8.99 3.07
C CYS A 66 8.27 -9.79 3.85
N LYS A 67 8.10 -9.92 5.16
CA LYS A 67 8.99 -10.71 5.99
C LYS A 67 8.94 -12.20 5.64
N GLN A 68 7.73 -12.74 5.44
CA GLN A 68 7.55 -14.13 5.01
C GLN A 68 8.11 -14.37 3.62
N ALA A 69 7.90 -13.44 2.68
CA ALA A 69 8.48 -13.53 1.34
C ALA A 69 10.01 -13.56 1.40
N ALA A 70 10.62 -12.73 2.27
CA ALA A 70 12.06 -12.73 2.47
C ALA A 70 12.59 -14.08 2.97
N GLU A 71 11.89 -14.73 3.89
CA GLU A 71 12.26 -16.06 4.40
C GLU A 71 12.22 -17.10 3.29
N ILE A 72 11.19 -17.11 2.46
CA ILE A 72 11.07 -18.02 1.31
C ILE A 72 12.22 -17.78 0.31
N LEU A 73 12.53 -16.53 0.02
CA LEU A 73 13.59 -16.16 -0.93
C LEU A 73 14.97 -16.56 -0.41
N LYS A 74 15.22 -16.46 0.89
CA LYS A 74 16.46 -16.96 1.49
C LYS A 74 16.59 -18.47 1.32
N TYR A 75 15.50 -19.20 1.53
CA TYR A 75 15.45 -20.65 1.32
C TYR A 75 15.80 -21.02 -0.13
N LEU A 76 15.37 -20.19 -1.09
CA LEU A 76 15.65 -20.38 -2.51
C LEU A 76 16.99 -19.76 -2.95
N HIS A 77 17.83 -19.32 -2.02
CA HIS A 77 19.13 -18.70 -2.27
C HIS A 77 19.07 -17.40 -3.09
N ARG A 78 17.96 -16.68 -3.01
CA ARG A 78 17.77 -15.37 -3.64
C ARG A 78 17.96 -14.23 -2.63
N ASN A 79 19.18 -14.11 -2.13
CA ASN A 79 19.49 -13.23 -0.99
C ASN A 79 19.31 -11.75 -1.29
N GLU A 80 19.62 -11.28 -2.49
CA GLU A 80 19.44 -9.87 -2.85
C GLU A 80 17.96 -9.45 -2.79
N THR A 81 17.10 -10.26 -3.38
CA THR A 81 15.66 -9.98 -3.37
C THR A 81 15.09 -10.12 -1.96
N ALA A 82 15.57 -11.10 -1.19
CA ALA A 82 15.18 -11.26 0.21
C ALA A 82 15.53 -10.01 1.04
N GLU A 83 16.71 -9.44 0.84
CA GLU A 83 17.12 -8.21 1.53
C GLU A 83 16.21 -7.03 1.18
N LYS A 84 15.82 -6.89 -0.08
CA LYS A 84 14.88 -5.84 -0.51
C LYS A 84 13.54 -5.95 0.20
N PHE A 85 12.99 -7.16 0.33
CA PHE A 85 11.75 -7.39 1.06
C PHE A 85 11.89 -7.10 2.55
N MET A 86 13.01 -7.46 3.16
CA MET A 86 13.27 -7.13 4.56
C MET A 86 13.37 -5.63 4.78
N GLN A 87 14.05 -4.90 3.90
CA GLN A 87 14.13 -3.45 3.95
C GLN A 87 12.77 -2.80 3.81
N LEU A 88 11.95 -3.27 2.87
CA LEU A 88 10.59 -2.76 2.70
C LEU A 88 9.74 -3.02 3.95
N SER A 89 9.81 -4.21 4.52
CA SER A 89 9.13 -4.56 5.76
C SER A 89 9.51 -3.59 6.88
N ASP A 90 10.81 -3.32 7.05
CA ASP A 90 11.29 -2.41 8.08
C ASP A 90 10.86 -0.96 7.83
N GLN A 91 10.86 -0.50 6.59
CA GLN A 91 10.42 0.84 6.22
C GLN A 91 8.93 1.04 6.57
N VAL A 92 8.09 0.09 6.20
CA VAL A 92 6.65 0.16 6.49
C VAL A 92 6.41 0.07 7.98
N LYS A 93 7.12 -0.80 8.69
CA LYS A 93 7.02 -0.92 10.15
C LYS A 93 7.36 0.38 10.86
N LYS A 94 8.45 1.03 10.45
CA LYS A 94 8.85 2.33 11.00
C LYS A 94 7.81 3.41 10.70
N ALA A 95 7.24 3.40 9.50
CA ALA A 95 6.19 4.33 9.11
C ALA A 95 4.92 4.14 9.94
N ILE A 96 4.53 2.91 10.25
CA ILE A 96 3.41 2.62 11.14
C ILE A 96 3.66 3.18 12.53
N ILE A 97 4.83 2.93 13.09
CA ILE A 97 5.20 3.41 14.42
C ILE A 97 5.17 4.94 14.47
N ALA A 98 5.71 5.59 13.45
CA ALA A 98 5.79 7.05 13.41
C ALA A 98 4.44 7.75 13.20
N ASN A 99 3.50 7.13 12.47
CA ASN A 99 2.29 7.80 12.01
C ASN A 99 0.98 7.28 12.64
N ALA A 100 0.96 6.05 13.13
CA ALA A 100 -0.26 5.41 13.61
C ALA A 100 -0.26 5.13 15.11
N ILE A 101 0.90 5.04 15.75
CA ILE A 101 1.02 4.75 17.17
C ILE A 101 1.25 6.06 17.92
N ILE A 102 0.33 6.37 18.83
CA ILE A 102 0.42 7.56 19.69
C ILE A 102 0.83 7.08 21.08
N GLU A 103 1.92 7.62 21.56
CA GLU A 103 2.40 7.37 22.93
C GLU A 103 1.86 8.42 23.92
#